data_419ba00e2a301c989d758af543a46065
#
_entry.id   419ba00e2a301c989d758af543a46065
#
_cell.length_a   1.000
_cell.length_b   1.000
_cell.length_c   1.000
_cell.angle_alpha   90.00
_cell.angle_beta   90.00
_cell.angle_gamma   90.00
#
_symmetry.space_group_name_H-M   'P 1'
#
loop_
_entity.id
_entity.type
_entity.pdbx_description
1 polymer ?
#
loop_
_entity_poly.entity_id
_entity_poly.type
_entity_poly.pdbx_seq_one_letter_code
_entity_poly.pdbx_strand_id
1 'polypeptide(L)'
;KDARRSDRCEQFALAAAGEAIAQSGTLPYDPSRIGTIFGTGIGGLRTLEEQVIVRVEKGERRVSPFLVPMMMSNASGAAISMRYGFQGPAETVCTACAASTHAIGNAARLIAWGRCDAVVTGGSESAATITALAGFANMTALSSTLVSKPFDATRDGFIMGEGAAVFVLERLDMAVARGAHIVAEIVGAASNADAHHITAPSPGGVGATRCMQLALEDAGLQSSDIKQINAHGTSTPLNDSAEAQAITAVFGDRSVPVVSI
;
A
#
# COMPACT_ATOMS: atom_id res chain seq x y z
N LYS A 1 1.58 0.17 26.92
CA LYS A 1 0.29 -0.54 27.12
C LYS A 1 -0.36 -0.84 25.77
N ASP A 2 -0.36 0.11 24.84
CA ASP A 2 -1.05 0.03 23.56
C ASP A 2 -0.45 -1.02 22.63
N ALA A 3 0.87 -1.12 22.53
CA ALA A 3 1.57 -2.09 21.69
C ALA A 3 1.21 -3.57 21.98
N ARG A 4 0.71 -3.89 23.19
CA ARG A 4 0.24 -5.24 23.53
C ARG A 4 -1.18 -5.56 23.03
N ARG A 5 -1.86 -4.55 22.51
CA ARG A 5 -3.23 -4.64 22.01
C ARG A 5 -3.33 -4.25 20.54
N SER A 6 -2.18 -4.20 19.87
CA SER A 6 -2.04 -3.85 18.46
C SER A 6 -1.20 -4.91 17.76
N ASP A 7 -1.66 -5.37 16.60
CA ASP A 7 -0.83 -6.18 15.72
C ASP A 7 0.41 -5.40 15.26
N ARG A 8 1.46 -6.09 14.86
CA ARG A 8 2.70 -5.46 14.39
C ARG A 8 2.45 -4.56 13.17
N CYS A 9 1.55 -4.95 12.27
CA CYS A 9 1.10 -4.13 11.14
C CYS A 9 0.54 -2.77 11.60
N GLU A 10 -0.31 -2.78 12.63
CA GLU A 10 -0.88 -1.59 13.25
C GLU A 10 0.19 -0.72 13.94
N GLN A 11 1.18 -1.35 14.61
CA GLN A 11 2.28 -0.63 15.23
C GLN A 11 3.13 0.12 14.20
N PHE A 12 3.44 -0.48 13.07
CA PHE A 12 4.11 0.17 11.95
C PHE A 12 3.31 1.34 11.39
N ALA A 13 2.00 1.14 11.18
CA ALA A 13 1.10 2.18 10.70
C ALA A 13 1.09 3.40 11.62
N LEU A 14 0.97 3.18 12.95
CA LEU A 14 0.97 4.25 13.95
C LEU A 14 2.32 4.99 14.03
N ALA A 15 3.43 4.28 13.89
CA ALA A 15 4.76 4.89 13.88
C ALA A 15 4.92 5.80 12.65
N ALA A 16 4.69 5.27 11.46
CA ALA A 16 4.82 6.02 10.21
C ALA A 16 3.81 7.19 10.12
N ALA A 17 2.56 7.00 10.60
CA ALA A 17 1.60 8.09 10.68
C ALA A 17 2.05 9.20 11.64
N GLY A 18 2.68 8.83 12.76
CA GLY A 18 3.26 9.80 13.70
C GLY A 18 4.33 10.68 13.06
N GLU A 19 5.21 10.07 12.28
CA GLU A 19 6.26 10.79 11.55
C GLU A 19 5.67 11.70 10.46
N ALA A 20 4.75 11.17 9.64
CA ALA A 20 4.12 11.92 8.56
C ALA A 20 3.32 13.13 9.09
N ILE A 21 2.54 12.95 10.16
CA ILE A 21 1.77 14.05 10.78
C ILE A 21 2.71 15.07 11.43
N ALA A 22 3.77 14.64 12.10
CA ALA A 22 4.75 15.55 12.66
C ALA A 22 5.46 16.38 11.56
N GLN A 23 5.79 15.75 10.45
CA GLN A 23 6.41 16.39 9.29
C GLN A 23 5.48 17.37 8.58
N SER A 24 4.19 17.05 8.47
CA SER A 24 3.20 17.93 7.83
C SER A 24 2.89 19.17 8.66
N GLY A 25 3.19 19.16 9.96
CA GLY A 25 2.81 20.21 10.89
C GLY A 25 1.34 20.13 11.31
N THR A 26 0.85 21.18 11.95
CA THR A 26 -0.54 21.25 12.41
C THR A 26 -1.51 21.27 11.21
N LEU A 27 -2.50 20.38 11.26
CA LEU A 27 -3.62 20.38 10.31
C LEU A 27 -4.77 21.22 10.90
N PRO A 28 -5.00 22.43 10.38
CA PRO A 28 -5.97 23.37 10.98
C PRO A 28 -7.40 23.13 10.49
N TYR A 29 -7.77 21.86 10.31
CA TYR A 29 -9.07 21.46 9.74
C TYR A 29 -9.97 20.88 10.81
N ASP A 30 -11.28 20.98 10.58
CA ASP A 30 -12.28 20.28 11.39
C ASP A 30 -11.97 18.77 11.36
N PRO A 31 -11.95 18.09 12.51
CA PRO A 31 -11.70 16.65 12.56
C PRO A 31 -12.60 15.82 11.64
N SER A 32 -13.84 16.24 11.41
CA SER A 32 -14.78 15.58 10.48
C SER A 32 -14.40 15.72 9.00
N ARG A 33 -13.45 16.62 8.70
CA ARG A 33 -12.90 16.87 7.36
C ARG A 33 -11.55 16.20 7.14
N ILE A 34 -11.00 15.49 8.15
CA ILE A 34 -9.76 14.75 8.06
C ILE A 34 -10.08 13.26 7.98
N GLY A 35 -9.83 12.65 6.82
CA GLY A 35 -10.04 11.23 6.57
C GLY A 35 -8.83 10.36 6.88
N THR A 36 -9.06 9.05 6.96
CA THR A 36 -8.01 8.02 7.06
C THR A 36 -8.33 6.91 6.06
N ILE A 37 -7.59 6.85 4.96
CA ILE A 37 -7.75 5.84 3.92
C ILE A 37 -6.46 5.02 3.85
N PHE A 38 -6.52 3.75 4.23
CA PHE A 38 -5.32 2.97 4.51
C PHE A 38 -5.30 1.64 3.77
N GLY A 39 -4.13 1.24 3.26
CA GLY A 39 -3.94 0.01 2.50
C GLY A 39 -3.27 -1.08 3.32
N THR A 40 -3.71 -2.32 3.14
CA THR A 40 -3.01 -3.53 3.61
C THR A 40 -3.39 -4.71 2.73
N GLY A 41 -2.49 -5.65 2.55
CA GLY A 41 -2.79 -6.88 1.83
C GLY A 41 -3.61 -7.86 2.67
N ILE A 42 -3.28 -7.98 3.95
CA ILE A 42 -3.85 -9.02 4.83
C ILE A 42 -4.34 -8.44 6.16
N GLY A 43 -3.60 -7.52 6.75
CA GLY A 43 -3.86 -7.03 8.11
C GLY A 43 -3.15 -7.85 9.18
N GLY A 44 -3.81 -8.12 10.31
CA GLY A 44 -3.21 -8.74 11.50
C GLY A 44 -3.01 -10.26 11.41
N LEU A 45 -2.35 -10.75 10.37
CA LEU A 45 -2.09 -12.17 10.16
C LEU A 45 -1.27 -12.79 11.28
N ARG A 46 -0.27 -12.10 11.79
CA ARG A 46 0.56 -12.55 12.91
C ARG A 46 -0.29 -12.83 14.15
N THR A 47 -1.15 -11.89 14.50
CA THR A 47 -2.09 -12.05 15.63
C THR A 47 -3.00 -13.26 15.42
N LEU A 48 -3.54 -13.45 14.23
CA LEU A 48 -4.40 -14.60 13.91
C LEU A 48 -3.61 -15.93 14.08
N GLU A 49 -2.43 -16.05 13.50
CA GLU A 49 -1.60 -17.25 13.57
C GLU A 49 -1.26 -17.60 15.03
N GLU A 50 -0.78 -16.63 15.81
CA GLU A 50 -0.44 -16.81 17.22
C GLU A 50 -1.65 -17.25 18.06
N GLN A 51 -2.82 -16.67 17.83
CA GLN A 51 -4.02 -17.00 18.60
C GLN A 51 -4.65 -18.34 18.19
N VAL A 52 -4.45 -18.79 16.95
CA VAL A 52 -4.79 -20.16 16.54
C VAL A 52 -3.93 -21.17 17.29
N ILE A 53 -2.61 -20.92 17.42
CA ILE A 53 -1.70 -21.76 18.21
C ILE A 53 -2.14 -21.79 19.69
N VAL A 54 -2.43 -20.63 20.28
CA VAL A 54 -2.91 -20.55 21.66
C VAL A 54 -4.21 -21.38 21.85
N ARG A 55 -5.14 -21.29 20.90
CA ARG A 55 -6.37 -22.08 20.95
C ARG A 55 -6.12 -23.58 20.94
N VAL A 56 -5.20 -24.03 20.06
CA VAL A 56 -4.86 -25.46 19.91
C VAL A 56 -4.15 -25.99 21.15
N GLU A 57 -3.16 -25.25 21.67
CA GLU A 57 -2.33 -25.71 22.79
C GLU A 57 -2.95 -25.50 24.16
N LYS A 58 -3.73 -24.41 24.34
CA LYS A 58 -4.19 -23.96 25.68
C LYS A 58 -5.71 -23.90 25.82
N GLY A 59 -6.43 -24.15 24.73
CA GLY A 59 -7.89 -24.15 24.69
C GLY A 59 -8.51 -22.77 24.44
N GLU A 60 -9.78 -22.79 24.07
CA GLU A 60 -10.56 -21.63 23.59
C GLU A 60 -10.59 -20.47 24.60
N ARG A 61 -10.67 -20.78 25.91
CA ARG A 61 -10.73 -19.76 26.97
C ARG A 61 -9.45 -18.94 27.13
N ARG A 62 -8.38 -19.33 26.48
CA ARG A 62 -7.07 -18.65 26.52
C ARG A 62 -6.84 -17.74 25.32
N VAL A 63 -7.71 -17.77 24.32
CA VAL A 63 -7.66 -16.84 23.18
C VAL A 63 -7.86 -15.42 23.67
N SER A 64 -7.05 -14.49 23.14
CA SER A 64 -7.10 -13.09 23.52
C SER A 64 -8.46 -12.46 23.17
N PRO A 65 -9.09 -11.70 24.08
CA PRO A 65 -10.28 -10.91 23.75
C PRO A 65 -9.99 -9.80 22.72
N PHE A 66 -8.73 -9.48 22.49
CA PHE A 66 -8.29 -8.51 21.49
C PHE A 66 -7.99 -9.15 20.13
N LEU A 67 -8.14 -10.47 19.97
CA LEU A 67 -7.90 -11.14 18.68
C LEU A 67 -8.64 -10.43 17.53
N VAL A 68 -9.95 -10.27 17.67
CA VAL A 68 -10.75 -9.71 16.56
C VAL A 68 -10.34 -8.30 16.17
N PRO A 69 -10.29 -7.31 17.10
CA PRO A 69 -9.86 -5.95 16.71
C PRO A 69 -8.43 -5.88 16.19
N MET A 70 -7.52 -6.76 16.65
CA MET A 70 -6.12 -6.74 16.19
C MET A 70 -5.92 -7.42 14.83
N MET A 71 -6.76 -8.42 14.47
CA MET A 71 -6.59 -9.13 13.21
C MET A 71 -7.31 -8.47 12.03
N MET A 72 -8.28 -7.59 12.29
CA MET A 72 -9.07 -6.97 11.22
C MET A 72 -8.20 -6.10 10.31
N SER A 73 -8.42 -6.19 9.00
CA SER A 73 -7.66 -5.41 8.01
C SER A 73 -7.77 -3.89 8.22
N ASN A 74 -8.88 -3.41 8.79
CA ASN A 74 -9.09 -1.98 9.06
C ASN A 74 -8.45 -1.50 10.37
N ALA A 75 -7.79 -2.36 11.13
CA ALA A 75 -7.21 -2.00 12.44
C ALA A 75 -6.22 -0.84 12.34
N SER A 76 -5.32 -0.85 11.34
CA SER A 76 -4.31 0.20 11.15
C SER A 76 -4.93 1.57 10.91
N GLY A 77 -5.88 1.69 9.98
CA GLY A 77 -6.58 2.95 9.69
C GLY A 77 -7.42 3.42 10.88
N ALA A 78 -8.12 2.51 11.56
CA ALA A 78 -8.91 2.82 12.74
C ALA A 78 -8.02 3.32 13.90
N ALA A 79 -6.87 2.70 14.12
CA ALA A 79 -5.92 3.12 15.15
C ALA A 79 -5.38 4.53 14.92
N ILE A 80 -5.07 4.89 13.67
CA ILE A 80 -4.65 6.25 13.29
C ILE A 80 -5.79 7.24 13.59
N SER A 81 -7.00 6.96 13.09
CA SER A 81 -8.18 7.80 13.34
C SER A 81 -8.42 8.05 14.83
N MET A 82 -8.42 6.98 15.64
CA MET A 82 -8.62 7.09 17.09
C MET A 82 -7.51 7.87 17.80
N ARG A 83 -6.24 7.65 17.39
CA ARG A 83 -5.10 8.30 18.04
C ARG A 83 -5.07 9.80 17.84
N TYR A 84 -5.46 10.27 16.66
CA TYR A 84 -5.39 11.68 16.28
C TYR A 84 -6.74 12.40 16.30
N GLY A 85 -7.82 11.67 16.58
CA GLY A 85 -9.16 12.22 16.66
C GLY A 85 -9.75 12.58 15.29
N PHE A 86 -9.28 11.97 14.20
CA PHE A 86 -9.80 12.21 12.87
C PHE A 86 -11.16 11.53 12.70
N GLN A 87 -12.17 12.29 12.29
CA GLN A 87 -13.57 11.87 12.25
C GLN A 87 -14.17 11.86 10.83
N GLY A 88 -13.34 12.14 9.81
CA GLY A 88 -13.73 12.00 8.41
C GLY A 88 -13.85 10.53 7.99
N PRO A 89 -14.04 10.25 6.69
CA PRO A 89 -14.11 8.89 6.17
C PRO A 89 -12.91 8.05 6.63
N ALA A 90 -13.18 6.86 7.16
CA ALA A 90 -12.17 5.91 7.61
C ALA A 90 -12.40 4.58 6.89
N GLU A 91 -11.56 4.28 5.91
CA GLU A 91 -11.72 3.13 5.01
C GLU A 91 -10.41 2.36 4.88
N THR A 92 -10.52 1.07 4.60
CA THR A 92 -9.36 0.23 4.31
C THR A 92 -9.48 -0.41 2.94
N VAL A 93 -8.43 -0.29 2.17
CA VAL A 93 -8.29 -0.89 0.85
C VAL A 93 -7.48 -2.18 1.00
N CYS A 94 -8.08 -3.31 0.60
CA CYS A 94 -7.46 -4.63 0.63
C CYS A 94 -7.35 -5.17 -0.80
N THR A 95 -6.29 -4.77 -1.52
CA THR A 95 -6.04 -5.17 -2.91
C THR A 95 -4.62 -5.70 -3.10
N ALA A 96 -4.20 -6.56 -2.17
CA ALA A 96 -2.87 -7.17 -2.14
C ALA A 96 -1.75 -6.11 -2.25
N CYS A 97 -0.75 -6.33 -3.10
CA CYS A 97 0.40 -5.42 -3.27
C CYS A 97 0.01 -4.01 -3.74
N ALA A 98 -1.15 -3.85 -4.40
CA ALA A 98 -1.65 -2.56 -4.87
C ALA A 98 -2.42 -1.76 -3.79
N ALA A 99 -2.63 -2.33 -2.61
CA ALA A 99 -3.52 -1.76 -1.60
C ALA A 99 -3.15 -0.32 -1.21
N SER A 100 -1.87 -0.05 -0.96
CA SER A 100 -1.40 1.29 -0.57
C SER A 100 -1.55 2.30 -1.70
N THR A 101 -1.23 1.93 -2.94
CA THR A 101 -1.40 2.79 -4.12
C THR A 101 -2.87 3.12 -4.36
N HIS A 102 -3.75 2.13 -4.24
CA HIS A 102 -5.21 2.35 -4.32
C HIS A 102 -5.72 3.24 -3.19
N ALA A 103 -5.22 3.06 -1.96
CA ALA A 103 -5.59 3.91 -0.83
C ALA A 103 -5.21 5.38 -1.09
N ILE A 104 -4.01 5.63 -1.60
CA ILE A 104 -3.55 6.98 -1.96
C ILE A 104 -4.43 7.59 -3.07
N GLY A 105 -4.71 6.83 -4.14
CA GLY A 105 -5.60 7.29 -5.21
C GLY A 105 -7.02 7.59 -4.74
N ASN A 106 -7.58 6.74 -3.86
CA ASN A 106 -8.90 6.97 -3.27
C ASN A 106 -8.91 8.20 -2.34
N ALA A 107 -7.85 8.40 -1.55
CA ALA A 107 -7.67 9.59 -0.71
C ALA A 107 -7.65 10.88 -1.55
N ALA A 108 -6.89 10.89 -2.66
CA ALA A 108 -6.84 12.02 -3.57
C ALA A 108 -8.23 12.34 -4.16
N ARG A 109 -9.00 11.31 -4.55
CA ARG A 109 -10.38 11.47 -5.05
C ARG A 109 -11.32 12.06 -3.99
N LEU A 110 -11.25 11.61 -2.74
CA LEU A 110 -12.07 12.18 -1.64
C LEU A 110 -11.79 13.67 -1.44
N ILE A 111 -10.54 14.09 -1.56
CA ILE A 111 -10.14 15.49 -1.51
C ILE A 111 -10.66 16.25 -2.73
N ALA A 112 -10.45 15.73 -3.93
CA ALA A 112 -10.92 16.32 -5.18
C ALA A 112 -12.46 16.49 -5.22
N TRP A 113 -13.22 15.56 -4.64
CA TRP A 113 -14.66 15.63 -4.50
C TRP A 113 -15.13 16.56 -3.36
N GLY A 114 -14.23 17.18 -2.65
CA GLY A 114 -14.56 18.06 -1.52
C GLY A 114 -15.13 17.33 -0.30
N ARG A 115 -14.91 16.03 -0.16
CA ARG A 115 -15.34 15.25 1.01
C ARG A 115 -14.40 15.42 2.21
N CYS A 116 -13.11 15.60 1.93
CA CYS A 116 -12.08 15.84 2.92
C CYS A 116 -11.28 17.09 2.56
N ASP A 117 -10.70 17.76 3.55
CA ASP A 117 -9.70 18.81 3.38
C ASP A 117 -8.29 18.24 3.53
N ALA A 118 -8.15 17.18 4.33
CA ALA A 118 -6.95 16.37 4.43
C ALA A 118 -7.28 14.89 4.59
N VAL A 119 -6.36 14.01 4.19
CA VAL A 119 -6.45 12.57 4.40
C VAL A 119 -5.09 12.03 4.78
N VAL A 120 -5.03 11.27 5.88
CA VAL A 120 -3.88 10.44 6.22
C VAL A 120 -4.03 9.11 5.47
N THR A 121 -3.07 8.80 4.60
CA THR A 121 -3.14 7.66 3.69
C THR A 121 -1.80 6.98 3.53
N GLY A 122 -1.81 5.79 2.99
CA GLY A 122 -0.62 4.95 2.80
C GLY A 122 -0.95 3.50 3.05
N GLY A 123 -0.03 2.76 3.63
CA GLY A 123 -0.30 1.37 4.01
C GLY A 123 0.75 0.79 4.94
N SER A 124 0.42 -0.37 5.47
CA SER A 124 1.32 -1.17 6.31
C SER A 124 1.09 -2.65 6.07
N GLU A 125 2.16 -3.43 6.21
CA GLU A 125 2.10 -4.88 6.16
C GLU A 125 3.09 -5.52 7.13
N SER A 126 2.66 -6.59 7.80
CA SER A 126 3.50 -7.41 8.66
C SER A 126 3.10 -8.88 8.55
N ALA A 127 3.22 -9.42 7.34
CA ALA A 127 2.79 -10.76 6.99
C ALA A 127 3.94 -11.79 6.95
N ALA A 128 5.15 -11.45 7.42
CA ALA A 128 6.28 -12.38 7.48
C ALA A 128 6.10 -13.39 8.63
N THR A 129 5.04 -14.18 8.57
CA THR A 129 4.75 -15.30 9.48
C THR A 129 5.20 -16.61 8.88
N ILE A 130 5.33 -17.66 9.71
CA ILE A 130 5.71 -19.01 9.23
C ILE A 130 4.72 -19.51 8.18
N THR A 131 3.42 -19.32 8.43
CA THR A 131 2.37 -19.78 7.50
C THR A 131 2.42 -19.05 6.16
N ALA A 132 2.58 -17.72 6.17
CA ALA A 132 2.67 -16.96 4.93
C ALA A 132 3.96 -17.27 4.15
N LEU A 133 5.10 -17.35 4.85
CA LEU A 133 6.37 -17.77 4.24
C LEU A 133 6.27 -19.15 3.58
N ALA A 134 5.67 -20.13 4.28
CA ALA A 134 5.44 -21.46 3.72
C ALA A 134 4.50 -21.40 2.50
N GLY A 135 3.44 -20.59 2.54
CA GLY A 135 2.53 -20.39 1.42
C GLY A 135 3.24 -19.85 0.18
N PHE A 136 4.00 -18.76 0.32
CA PHE A 136 4.75 -18.16 -0.78
C PHE A 136 5.90 -19.07 -1.27
N ALA A 137 6.57 -19.82 -0.37
CA ALA A 137 7.58 -20.80 -0.76
C ALA A 137 6.98 -21.92 -1.61
N ASN A 138 5.83 -22.47 -1.21
CA ASN A 138 5.11 -23.50 -1.97
C ASN A 138 4.59 -23.00 -3.32
N MET A 139 4.34 -21.69 -3.46
CA MET A 139 4.05 -21.06 -4.75
C MET A 139 5.29 -20.80 -5.61
N THR A 140 6.50 -21.14 -5.13
CA THR A 140 7.78 -20.83 -5.78
C THR A 140 7.97 -19.35 -6.08
N ALA A 141 7.40 -18.48 -5.23
CA ALA A 141 7.45 -17.04 -5.39
C ALA A 141 8.64 -16.38 -4.66
N LEU A 142 9.22 -17.08 -3.67
CA LEU A 142 10.36 -16.58 -2.90
C LEU A 142 11.69 -16.93 -3.57
N SER A 143 12.66 -16.01 -3.47
CA SER A 143 14.01 -16.22 -3.96
C SER A 143 14.71 -17.32 -3.19
N SER A 144 15.28 -18.29 -3.91
CA SER A 144 16.12 -19.36 -3.33
C SER A 144 17.53 -18.85 -3.00
N THR A 145 17.96 -17.76 -3.62
CA THR A 145 19.26 -17.12 -3.40
C THR A 145 19.24 -16.06 -2.31
N LEU A 146 18.07 -15.82 -1.70
CA LEU A 146 17.85 -14.80 -0.65
C LEU A 146 18.23 -13.38 -1.12
N VAL A 147 18.04 -13.10 -2.41
CA VAL A 147 18.26 -11.77 -2.99
C VAL A 147 17.12 -11.43 -3.93
N SER A 148 16.46 -10.29 -3.70
CA SER A 148 15.54 -9.70 -4.67
C SER A 148 16.32 -8.98 -5.76
N LYS A 149 16.10 -9.34 -7.02
CA LYS A 149 16.82 -8.84 -8.21
C LYS A 149 15.83 -8.42 -9.30
N PRO A 150 15.05 -7.34 -9.10
CA PRO A 150 14.07 -6.90 -10.08
C PRO A 150 14.69 -6.69 -11.47
N PHE A 151 14.05 -7.23 -12.49
CA PHE A 151 14.44 -7.16 -13.91
C PHE A 151 15.77 -7.83 -14.28
N ASP A 152 16.50 -8.43 -13.34
CA ASP A 152 17.73 -9.15 -13.62
C ASP A 152 17.47 -10.48 -14.34
N ALA A 153 18.40 -10.88 -15.22
CA ALA A 153 18.28 -12.16 -15.94
C ALA A 153 18.32 -13.40 -15.01
N THR A 154 18.94 -13.28 -13.84
CA THR A 154 19.07 -14.34 -12.84
C THR A 154 18.06 -14.22 -11.70
N ARG A 155 17.03 -13.39 -11.85
CA ARG A 155 15.97 -13.25 -10.84
C ARG A 155 15.21 -14.56 -10.64
N ASP A 156 14.87 -14.86 -9.42
CA ASP A 156 14.26 -16.14 -9.04
C ASP A 156 13.12 -16.01 -8.00
N GLY A 157 12.69 -14.78 -7.69
CA GLY A 157 11.64 -14.50 -6.72
C GLY A 157 11.98 -13.32 -5.82
N PHE A 158 11.09 -13.01 -4.90
CA PHE A 158 11.24 -11.91 -3.94
C PHE A 158 11.63 -12.38 -2.55
N ILE A 159 11.97 -11.43 -1.68
CA ILE A 159 12.09 -11.63 -0.24
C ILE A 159 10.98 -10.85 0.44
N MET A 160 10.24 -11.50 1.37
CA MET A 160 9.21 -10.82 2.14
C MET A 160 9.81 -9.76 3.06
N GLY A 161 9.23 -8.57 3.04
CA GLY A 161 9.51 -7.48 3.96
C GLY A 161 8.30 -7.15 4.83
N GLU A 162 8.52 -6.34 5.84
CA GLU A 162 7.50 -5.75 6.70
C GLU A 162 7.76 -4.25 6.80
N GLY A 163 6.71 -3.44 6.86
CA GLY A 163 6.86 -2.00 7.02
C GLY A 163 5.58 -1.20 6.85
N ALA A 164 5.73 0.11 6.85
CA ALA A 164 4.68 1.06 6.56
C ALA A 164 5.25 2.31 5.91
N ALA A 165 4.44 2.95 5.05
CA ALA A 165 4.67 4.30 4.58
C ALA A 165 3.36 5.08 4.65
N VAL A 166 3.43 6.32 5.12
CA VAL A 166 2.26 7.17 5.33
C VAL A 166 2.51 8.56 4.77
N PHE A 167 1.47 9.10 4.15
CA PHE A 167 1.42 10.45 3.62
C PHE A 167 0.25 11.22 4.23
N VAL A 168 0.41 12.53 4.36
CA VAL A 168 -0.68 13.47 4.60
C VAL A 168 -0.98 14.15 3.28
N LEU A 169 -2.15 13.89 2.72
CA LEU A 169 -2.66 14.58 1.55
C LEU A 169 -3.57 15.73 1.97
N GLU A 170 -3.45 16.84 1.27
CA GLU A 170 -4.27 18.04 1.52
C GLU A 170 -4.73 18.65 0.19
N ARG A 171 -5.79 19.44 0.25
CA ARG A 171 -6.12 20.33 -0.86
C ARG A 171 -4.96 21.30 -1.09
N LEU A 172 -4.52 21.41 -2.34
CA LEU A 172 -3.36 22.24 -2.70
C LEU A 172 -3.49 23.68 -2.26
N ASP A 173 -4.66 24.30 -2.51
CA ASP A 173 -4.93 25.69 -2.13
C ASP A 173 -4.84 25.93 -0.62
N MET A 174 -5.30 24.95 0.19
CA MET A 174 -5.25 25.03 1.65
C MET A 174 -3.84 24.78 2.17
N ALA A 175 -3.11 23.83 1.58
CA ALA A 175 -1.71 23.56 1.92
C ALA A 175 -0.82 24.80 1.65
N VAL A 176 -1.02 25.45 0.50
CA VAL A 176 -0.33 26.70 0.15
C VAL A 176 -0.70 27.82 1.13
N ALA A 177 -1.99 27.99 1.41
CA ALA A 177 -2.48 29.06 2.29
C ALA A 177 -1.93 28.97 3.72
N ARG A 178 -1.70 27.74 4.25
CA ARG A 178 -1.08 27.53 5.57
C ARG A 178 0.45 27.50 5.56
N GLY A 179 1.08 27.65 4.40
CA GLY A 179 2.53 27.59 4.25
C GLY A 179 3.13 26.19 4.46
N ALA A 180 2.39 25.14 4.07
CA ALA A 180 2.87 23.76 4.18
C ALA A 180 4.11 23.52 3.33
N HIS A 181 5.00 22.65 3.81
CA HIS A 181 6.07 22.12 2.98
C HIS A 181 5.49 21.03 2.04
N ILE A 182 5.22 21.42 0.79
CA ILE A 182 4.65 20.52 -0.21
C ILE A 182 5.79 19.72 -0.83
N VAL A 183 5.74 18.39 -0.68
CA VAL A 183 6.76 17.47 -1.22
C VAL A 183 6.47 17.15 -2.69
N ALA A 184 5.19 16.92 -3.02
CA ALA A 184 4.74 16.59 -4.37
C ALA A 184 3.23 16.81 -4.49
N GLU A 185 2.74 16.79 -5.74
CA GLU A 185 1.32 16.78 -6.06
C GLU A 185 0.92 15.44 -6.66
N ILE A 186 -0.25 14.92 -6.29
CA ILE A 186 -0.85 13.76 -6.94
C ILE A 186 -1.75 14.29 -8.05
N VAL A 187 -1.33 14.08 -9.28
CA VAL A 187 -2.01 14.61 -10.46
C VAL A 187 -2.92 13.60 -11.14
N GLY A 188 -2.76 12.30 -10.85
CA GLY A 188 -3.64 11.26 -11.40
C GLY A 188 -3.43 9.92 -10.72
N ALA A 189 -4.45 9.06 -10.78
CA ALA A 189 -4.42 7.70 -10.27
C ALA A 189 -5.39 6.81 -11.05
N ALA A 190 -5.00 5.55 -11.27
CA ALA A 190 -5.86 4.58 -11.93
C ALA A 190 -5.84 3.23 -11.22
N SER A 191 -6.87 2.46 -11.49
CA SER A 191 -6.96 1.05 -11.11
C SER A 191 -7.76 0.27 -12.14
N ASN A 192 -7.37 -0.95 -12.39
CA ASN A 192 -8.09 -1.90 -13.23
C ASN A 192 -7.85 -3.33 -12.72
N ALA A 193 -8.36 -4.32 -13.45
CA ALA A 193 -8.13 -5.72 -13.17
C ALA A 193 -7.75 -6.45 -14.47
N ASP A 194 -6.81 -7.39 -14.35
CA ASP A 194 -6.41 -8.25 -15.47
C ASP A 194 -7.52 -9.21 -15.91
N ALA A 195 -8.37 -9.65 -14.98
CA ALA A 195 -9.42 -10.65 -15.20
C ALA A 195 -8.91 -11.93 -15.92
N HIS A 196 -7.67 -12.33 -15.63
CA HIS A 196 -6.96 -13.40 -16.32
C HIS A 196 -6.72 -14.62 -15.45
N HIS A 197 -6.01 -14.45 -14.34
CA HIS A 197 -5.60 -15.54 -13.46
C HIS A 197 -5.52 -15.04 -12.02
N ILE A 198 -5.61 -15.98 -11.03
CA ILE A 198 -5.65 -15.60 -9.61
C ILE A 198 -4.33 -14.95 -9.13
N THR A 199 -3.18 -15.29 -9.72
CA THR A 199 -1.87 -14.77 -9.31
C THR A 199 -0.97 -14.33 -10.47
N ALA A 200 -1.10 -14.96 -11.66
CA ALA A 200 -0.25 -14.65 -12.81
C ALA A 200 -0.75 -13.39 -13.54
N PRO A 201 0.16 -12.49 -13.94
CA PRO A 201 -0.20 -11.34 -14.77
C PRO A 201 -0.67 -11.79 -16.16
N SER A 202 -1.49 -10.96 -16.80
CA SER A 202 -1.90 -11.19 -18.19
C SER A 202 -0.67 -11.25 -19.12
N PRO A 203 -0.63 -12.17 -20.09
CA PRO A 203 0.43 -12.21 -21.08
C PRO A 203 0.60 -10.85 -21.77
N GLY A 204 1.86 -10.46 -22.00
CA GLY A 204 2.15 -9.17 -22.63
C GLY A 204 1.95 -7.93 -21.76
N GLY A 205 1.58 -8.10 -20.48
CA GLY A 205 1.36 -6.98 -19.55
C GLY A 205 0.19 -6.06 -19.93
N VAL A 206 -0.83 -6.60 -20.58
CA VAL A 206 -1.98 -5.82 -21.12
C VAL A 206 -2.68 -5.02 -20.04
N GLY A 207 -2.92 -5.62 -18.86
CA GLY A 207 -3.56 -4.93 -17.73
C GLY A 207 -2.70 -3.79 -17.19
N ALA A 208 -1.40 -4.03 -16.99
CA ALA A 208 -0.45 -3.00 -16.54
C ALA A 208 -0.32 -1.86 -17.57
N THR A 209 -0.27 -2.18 -18.87
CA THR A 209 -0.30 -1.20 -19.97
C THR A 209 -1.52 -0.30 -19.86
N ARG A 210 -2.71 -0.89 -19.73
CA ARG A 210 -3.97 -0.14 -19.63
C ARG A 210 -4.01 0.71 -18.35
N CYS A 211 -3.52 0.19 -17.24
CA CYS A 211 -3.48 0.95 -15.97
C CYS A 211 -2.61 2.20 -16.08
N MET A 212 -1.40 2.08 -16.67
CA MET A 212 -0.53 3.23 -16.91
C MET A 212 -1.17 4.26 -17.85
N GLN A 213 -1.84 3.82 -18.92
CA GLN A 213 -2.56 4.70 -19.83
C GLN A 213 -3.69 5.45 -19.12
N LEU A 214 -4.49 4.75 -18.30
CA LEU A 214 -5.57 5.36 -17.51
C LEU A 214 -5.02 6.38 -16.50
N ALA A 215 -3.88 6.12 -15.88
CA ALA A 215 -3.25 7.07 -14.97
C ALA A 215 -2.77 8.33 -15.70
N LEU A 216 -2.21 8.20 -16.90
CA LEU A 216 -1.83 9.31 -17.75
C LEU A 216 -3.07 10.11 -18.22
N GLU A 217 -4.13 9.41 -18.63
CA GLU A 217 -5.43 10.02 -18.99
C GLU A 217 -6.00 10.83 -17.83
N ASP A 218 -6.04 10.27 -16.61
CA ASP A 218 -6.54 10.93 -15.39
C ASP A 218 -5.70 12.18 -15.03
N ALA A 219 -4.38 12.10 -15.23
CA ALA A 219 -3.46 13.20 -14.99
C ALA A 219 -3.48 14.29 -16.09
N GLY A 220 -4.04 14.02 -17.26
CA GLY A 220 -3.93 14.87 -18.43
C GLY A 220 -2.51 14.96 -18.99
N LEU A 221 -1.69 13.95 -18.76
CA LEU A 221 -0.27 13.89 -19.15
C LEU A 221 -0.04 12.93 -20.32
N GLN A 222 1.07 13.14 -21.01
CA GLN A 222 1.58 12.25 -22.04
C GLN A 222 2.73 11.38 -21.49
N SER A 223 3.00 10.24 -22.11
CA SER A 223 4.14 9.40 -21.72
C SER A 223 5.48 10.18 -21.77
N SER A 224 5.61 11.19 -22.65
CA SER A 224 6.78 12.07 -22.74
C SER A 224 7.04 12.91 -21.48
N ASP A 225 6.05 13.16 -20.67
CA ASP A 225 6.15 14.00 -19.48
C ASP A 225 6.74 13.22 -18.29
N ILE A 226 6.66 11.88 -18.32
CA ILE A 226 7.16 11.01 -17.26
C ILE A 226 8.70 10.99 -17.29
N LYS A 227 9.32 11.20 -16.14
CA LYS A 227 10.77 11.26 -15.99
C LYS A 227 11.35 10.05 -15.26
N GLN A 228 10.53 9.31 -14.52
CA GLN A 228 10.93 8.10 -13.81
C GLN A 228 9.72 7.20 -13.60
N ILE A 229 9.96 5.90 -13.58
CA ILE A 229 8.99 4.87 -13.22
C ILE A 229 9.49 4.13 -11.99
N ASN A 230 8.68 4.08 -10.94
CA ASN A 230 8.89 3.12 -9.86
C ASN A 230 8.00 1.91 -10.14
N ALA A 231 8.62 0.83 -10.56
CA ALA A 231 7.95 -0.38 -10.98
C ALA A 231 7.54 -1.24 -9.79
N HIS A 232 6.63 -2.17 -10.03
CA HIS A 232 6.35 -3.23 -9.06
C HIS A 232 7.57 -4.13 -8.85
N GLY A 233 8.20 -4.58 -9.95
CA GLY A 233 9.52 -5.21 -9.93
C GLY A 233 9.69 -6.27 -8.86
N THR A 234 8.84 -7.29 -8.87
CA THR A 234 8.82 -8.33 -7.82
C THR A 234 10.00 -9.29 -7.86
N SER A 235 10.91 -9.16 -8.82
CA SER A 235 11.99 -10.13 -9.02
C SER A 235 11.50 -11.53 -9.40
N THR A 236 10.23 -11.66 -9.81
CA THR A 236 9.70 -12.92 -10.33
C THR A 236 9.80 -12.96 -11.85
N PRO A 237 10.07 -14.14 -12.45
CA PRO A 237 10.19 -14.26 -13.91
C PRO A 237 8.98 -13.73 -14.66
N LEU A 238 7.76 -14.04 -14.19
CA LEU A 238 6.50 -13.68 -14.88
C LEU A 238 6.18 -12.18 -14.76
N ASN A 239 6.21 -11.63 -13.53
CA ASN A 239 5.85 -10.24 -13.34
C ASN A 239 6.80 -9.30 -14.06
N ASP A 240 8.10 -9.45 -13.85
CA ASP A 240 9.07 -8.50 -14.38
C ASP A 240 9.09 -8.52 -15.92
N SER A 241 8.85 -9.70 -16.53
CA SER A 241 8.69 -9.81 -17.98
C SER A 241 7.45 -9.10 -18.49
N ALA A 242 6.29 -9.30 -17.84
CA ALA A 242 5.04 -8.66 -18.23
C ALA A 242 5.09 -7.14 -18.01
N GLU A 243 5.67 -6.70 -16.90
CA GLU A 243 5.80 -5.28 -16.58
C GLU A 243 6.78 -4.56 -17.51
N ALA A 244 7.91 -5.19 -17.88
CA ALA A 244 8.84 -4.64 -18.88
C ALA A 244 8.16 -4.46 -20.25
N GLN A 245 7.35 -5.44 -20.69
CA GLN A 245 6.56 -5.33 -21.91
C GLN A 245 5.53 -4.20 -21.83
N ALA A 246 4.84 -4.05 -20.69
CA ALA A 246 3.89 -2.98 -20.46
C ALA A 246 4.56 -1.59 -20.51
N ILE A 247 5.71 -1.44 -19.86
CA ILE A 247 6.49 -0.20 -19.87
C ILE A 247 6.91 0.13 -21.31
N THR A 248 7.41 -0.86 -22.06
CA THR A 248 7.78 -0.66 -23.47
C THR A 248 6.57 -0.27 -24.32
N ALA A 249 5.40 -0.88 -24.11
CA ALA A 249 4.19 -0.57 -24.84
C ALA A 249 3.71 0.88 -24.63
N VAL A 250 3.92 1.46 -23.43
CA VAL A 250 3.48 2.82 -23.11
C VAL A 250 4.54 3.88 -23.48
N PHE A 251 5.81 3.58 -23.25
CA PHE A 251 6.90 4.56 -23.36
C PHE A 251 7.76 4.37 -24.61
N GLY A 252 7.56 3.27 -25.36
CA GLY A 252 8.32 2.95 -26.58
C GLY A 252 9.80 2.73 -26.27
N ASP A 253 10.66 3.08 -27.25
CA ASP A 253 12.12 2.99 -27.12
C ASP A 253 12.72 4.13 -26.29
N ARG A 254 11.89 4.97 -25.70
CA ARG A 254 12.36 6.07 -24.87
C ARG A 254 12.97 5.55 -23.58
N SER A 255 14.21 5.95 -23.31
CA SER A 255 14.89 5.64 -22.06
C SER A 255 14.29 6.44 -20.89
N VAL A 256 13.30 5.86 -20.20
CA VAL A 256 12.81 6.37 -18.92
C VAL A 256 13.47 5.55 -17.82
N PRO A 257 14.16 6.17 -16.83
CA PRO A 257 14.72 5.43 -15.70
C PRO A 257 13.64 4.62 -14.96
N VAL A 258 13.91 3.34 -14.76
CA VAL A 258 13.03 2.43 -14.03
C VAL A 258 13.74 1.98 -12.76
N VAL A 259 13.08 2.13 -11.63
CA VAL A 259 13.54 1.66 -10.33
C VAL A 259 12.48 0.73 -9.72
N SER A 260 12.89 -0.11 -8.80
CA SER A 260 12.00 -0.90 -7.95
C SER A 260 12.60 -0.94 -6.55
N ILE A 261 11.90 -0.37 -5.59
CA ILE A 261 12.31 -0.24 -4.19
C ILE A 261 11.22 -0.78 -3.27
#